data_d8aa59ba8146792c8f2b008fa0884b87
#
_entry.id   d8aa59ba8146792c8f2b008fa0884b87
#
_cell.length_a   1.000
_cell.length_b   1.000
_cell.length_c   1.000
_cell.angle_alpha   90.00
_cell.angle_beta   90.00
_cell.angle_gamma   90.00
#
_symmetry.space_group_name_H-M   'P 1'
#
loop_
_entity.id
_entity.type
_entity.pdbx_description
1 polymer ?
#
loop_
_entity_poly.entity_id
_entity_poly.type
_entity_poly.pdbx_seq_one_letter_code
_entity_poly.pdbx_strand_id
1 'polypeptide(L)'
;MSKENVISKKEPFARMVKRDHISVGKAWAIRLIAVALSLVVAALVIVAVTKQNPIEVYLGIIDGAVGSNRRIWVTIREMMVLLCIAIGLTPAFKMKFWNIGAEGQILMGGTATAAMMIYFGEKMPNWLLLIVIFVVSGLAGLIWGVIPAIFKAYFNTNETLFTLMLNYVAMQIVTFCIVFWENPSGSNTVGIINAATKGGWFPTIFGNAYTLNVIIVLAITLLVYIYMKYSKQGYEISVVGESQNTARYAGINVKKVIIRTMMISGAICGIAGAVIVSGASHTISTSTAGGRGFTAIIVAWMSKFNPLAMILVSGFLVFMQQGSIQVASQFGLNENASDIITGILLFFLIGCEFFINYKLEFSKKGGK
;
A
#
# COMPACT_ATOMS: atom_id res chain seq x y z
N MET A 1 -22.26 -59.18 3.59
CA MET A 1 -20.96 -58.70 4.20
C MET A 1 -20.09 -58.17 3.06
N SER A 2 -20.18 -56.88 2.76
CA SER A 2 -19.36 -56.24 1.72
C SER A 2 -18.12 -55.67 2.43
N LYS A 3 -16.94 -56.13 1.99
CA LYS A 3 -15.65 -55.59 2.45
C LYS A 3 -15.50 -54.20 1.85
N GLU A 4 -15.63 -53.14 2.67
CA GLU A 4 -15.21 -51.80 2.31
C GLU A 4 -13.70 -51.82 2.07
N ASN A 5 -13.31 -51.57 0.84
CA ASN A 5 -11.93 -51.29 0.47
C ASN A 5 -11.53 -49.95 1.08
N VAL A 6 -10.89 -50.00 2.24
CA VAL A 6 -10.18 -48.85 2.81
C VAL A 6 -9.01 -48.55 1.90
N ILE A 7 -9.19 -47.60 0.99
CA ILE A 7 -8.11 -47.05 0.18
C ILE A 7 -7.16 -46.35 1.13
N SER A 8 -6.05 -46.96 1.49
CA SER A 8 -4.95 -46.37 2.22
C SER A 8 -4.42 -45.21 1.39
N LYS A 9 -4.86 -43.98 1.68
CA LYS A 9 -4.27 -42.76 1.14
C LYS A 9 -2.80 -42.74 1.58
N LYS A 10 -1.88 -42.93 0.64
CA LYS A 10 -0.44 -42.72 0.88
C LYS A 10 -0.26 -41.33 1.48
N GLU A 11 0.27 -41.27 2.70
CA GLU A 11 0.60 -40.00 3.31
C GLU A 11 1.58 -39.20 2.45
N PRO A 12 1.35 -37.91 2.20
CA PRO A 12 2.26 -37.10 1.39
C PRO A 12 3.64 -37.03 2.06
N PHE A 13 4.69 -37.02 1.27
CA PHE A 13 6.10 -36.96 1.72
C PHE A 13 6.37 -35.77 2.64
N ALA A 14 5.70 -34.63 2.41
CA ALA A 14 5.77 -33.44 3.23
C ALA A 14 4.36 -32.93 3.56
N ARG A 15 4.10 -32.64 4.81
CA ARG A 15 2.83 -32.09 5.30
C ARG A 15 3.08 -30.70 5.88
N MET A 16 2.28 -29.75 5.45
CA MET A 16 2.27 -28.40 6.06
C MET A 16 1.34 -28.39 7.28
N VAL A 17 1.89 -28.05 8.42
CA VAL A 17 1.14 -27.95 9.67
C VAL A 17 1.22 -26.51 10.18
N LYS A 18 0.07 -25.91 10.49
CA LYS A 18 0.00 -24.59 11.09
C LYS A 18 0.68 -24.64 12.47
N ARG A 19 1.53 -23.66 12.76
CA ARG A 19 2.15 -23.55 14.10
C ARG A 19 1.19 -22.85 15.04
N ASP A 20 0.98 -23.40 16.21
CA ASP A 20 0.15 -22.79 17.26
C ASP A 20 0.89 -21.60 17.90
N HIS A 21 2.18 -21.74 18.17
CA HIS A 21 3.05 -20.69 18.70
C HIS A 21 4.47 -20.80 18.18
N ILE A 22 5.08 -19.66 17.92
CA ILE A 22 6.51 -19.52 17.67
C ILE A 22 7.08 -18.49 18.66
N SER A 23 8.24 -18.77 19.25
CA SER A 23 8.90 -17.80 20.11
C SER A 23 9.33 -16.58 19.31
N VAL A 24 9.25 -15.40 19.91
CA VAL A 24 9.61 -14.12 19.28
C VAL A 24 11.03 -14.18 18.70
N GLY A 25 12.00 -14.76 19.43
CA GLY A 25 13.37 -14.90 18.94
C GLY A 25 13.48 -15.77 17.68
N LYS A 26 12.75 -16.89 17.60
CA LYS A 26 12.73 -17.73 16.39
C LYS A 26 12.07 -17.04 15.21
N ALA A 27 11.02 -16.28 15.44
CA ALA A 27 10.37 -15.49 14.37
C ALA A 27 11.33 -14.42 13.81
N TRP A 28 12.07 -13.73 14.67
CA TRP A 28 13.09 -12.79 14.24
C TRP A 28 14.27 -13.46 13.53
N ALA A 29 14.73 -14.62 13.99
CA ALA A 29 15.77 -15.38 13.31
C ALA A 29 15.35 -15.78 11.88
N ILE A 30 14.12 -16.25 11.68
CA ILE A 30 13.59 -16.56 10.34
C ILE A 30 13.58 -15.31 9.45
N ARG A 31 13.16 -14.16 9.97
CA ARG A 31 13.16 -12.89 9.21
C ARG A 31 14.57 -12.46 8.82
N LEU A 32 15.52 -12.52 9.76
CA LEU A 32 16.92 -12.17 9.49
C LEU A 32 17.55 -13.10 8.43
N ILE A 33 17.30 -14.42 8.52
CA ILE A 33 17.75 -15.38 7.53
C ILE A 33 17.11 -15.08 6.15
N ALA A 34 15.83 -14.76 6.10
CA ALA A 34 15.15 -14.42 4.86
C ALA A 34 15.74 -13.14 4.22
N VAL A 35 16.02 -12.11 5.02
CA VAL A 35 16.69 -10.88 4.56
C VAL A 35 18.10 -11.21 4.06
N ALA A 36 18.88 -12.00 4.79
CA ALA A 36 20.22 -12.39 4.35
C ALA A 36 20.19 -13.18 3.03
N LEU A 37 19.28 -14.14 2.89
CA LEU A 37 19.09 -14.89 1.65
C LEU A 37 18.62 -13.99 0.49
N SER A 38 17.72 -13.05 0.75
CA SER A 38 17.28 -12.10 -0.26
C SER A 38 18.43 -11.23 -0.78
N LEU A 39 19.30 -10.78 0.11
CA LEU A 39 20.49 -10.02 -0.27
C LEU A 39 21.46 -10.87 -1.09
N VAL A 40 21.70 -12.13 -0.72
CA VAL A 40 22.54 -13.04 -1.50
C VAL A 40 21.96 -13.28 -2.89
N VAL A 41 20.67 -13.56 -3.01
CA VAL A 41 20.03 -13.77 -4.31
C VAL A 41 20.02 -12.49 -5.14
N ALA A 42 19.73 -11.34 -4.52
CA ALA A 42 19.83 -10.04 -5.18
C ALA A 42 21.25 -9.77 -5.68
N ALA A 43 22.29 -10.10 -4.87
CA ALA A 43 23.69 -9.99 -5.29
C ALA A 43 24.01 -10.83 -6.52
N LEU A 44 23.54 -12.08 -6.56
CA LEU A 44 23.75 -12.96 -7.73
C LEU A 44 23.07 -12.40 -8.97
N VAL A 45 21.84 -11.89 -8.83
CA VAL A 45 21.13 -11.26 -9.96
C VAL A 45 21.82 -9.97 -10.41
N ILE A 46 22.27 -9.13 -9.48
CA ILE A 46 23.03 -7.91 -9.79
C ILE A 46 24.28 -8.26 -10.61
N VAL A 47 25.10 -9.22 -10.15
CA VAL A 47 26.29 -9.66 -10.87
C VAL A 47 25.95 -10.21 -12.25
N ALA A 48 24.91 -11.04 -12.34
CA ALA A 48 24.51 -11.67 -13.61
C ALA A 48 24.01 -10.65 -14.65
N VAL A 49 23.23 -9.65 -14.21
CA VAL A 49 22.58 -8.67 -15.09
C VAL A 49 23.47 -7.47 -15.36
N THR A 50 24.14 -6.96 -14.33
CA THR A 50 24.84 -5.66 -14.40
C THR A 50 26.36 -5.78 -14.42
N LYS A 51 26.92 -6.95 -14.05
CA LYS A 51 28.36 -7.19 -13.86
C LYS A 51 28.99 -6.25 -12.82
N GLN A 52 28.21 -5.61 -11.98
CA GLN A 52 28.67 -4.69 -10.93
C GLN A 52 29.02 -5.43 -9.65
N ASN A 53 29.84 -4.80 -8.80
CA ASN A 53 30.19 -5.32 -7.49
C ASN A 53 28.98 -5.21 -6.54
N PRO A 54 28.46 -6.32 -5.96
CA PRO A 54 27.31 -6.29 -5.07
C PRO A 54 27.50 -5.38 -3.85
N ILE A 55 28.73 -5.28 -3.33
CA ILE A 55 29.02 -4.44 -2.15
C ILE A 55 28.81 -2.96 -2.50
N GLU A 56 29.26 -2.51 -3.65
CA GLU A 56 29.05 -1.12 -4.12
C GLU A 56 27.58 -0.84 -4.34
N VAL A 57 26.83 -1.83 -4.85
CA VAL A 57 25.39 -1.71 -5.04
C VAL A 57 24.69 -1.59 -3.69
N TYR A 58 25.04 -2.37 -2.66
CA TYR A 58 24.43 -2.24 -1.34
C TYR A 58 24.80 -0.93 -0.64
N LEU A 59 26.02 -0.47 -0.77
CA LEU A 59 26.40 0.87 -0.29
C LEU A 59 25.63 1.97 -1.03
N GLY A 60 25.40 1.79 -2.34
CA GLY A 60 24.55 2.67 -3.16
C GLY A 60 23.09 2.67 -2.69
N ILE A 61 22.54 1.53 -2.25
CA ILE A 61 21.20 1.46 -1.67
C ILE A 61 21.12 2.29 -0.39
N ILE A 62 22.09 2.15 0.51
CA ILE A 62 22.13 2.92 1.76
C ILE A 62 22.28 4.41 1.46
N ASP A 63 23.22 4.77 0.59
CA ASP A 63 23.44 6.16 0.18
C ASP A 63 22.19 6.76 -0.50
N GLY A 64 21.50 5.99 -1.34
CA GLY A 64 20.28 6.41 -2.01
C GLY A 64 19.14 6.77 -1.06
N ALA A 65 18.99 5.99 0.00
CA ALA A 65 17.92 6.20 0.97
C ALA A 65 18.26 7.27 2.02
N VAL A 66 19.52 7.32 2.51
CA VAL A 66 19.88 8.16 3.68
C VAL A 66 21.18 8.95 3.52
N GLY A 67 21.83 8.92 2.37
CA GLY A 67 23.14 9.54 2.12
C GLY A 67 23.17 11.07 2.15
N SER A 68 22.01 11.73 2.16
CA SER A 68 21.92 13.20 2.31
C SER A 68 20.63 13.58 3.02
N ASN A 69 20.62 14.79 3.64
CA ASN A 69 19.40 15.30 4.30
C ASN A 69 18.20 15.36 3.36
N ARG A 70 18.40 15.73 2.09
CA ARG A 70 17.34 15.72 1.08
C ARG A 70 16.80 14.31 0.82
N ARG A 71 17.67 13.30 0.69
CA ARG A 71 17.28 11.89 0.47
C ARG A 71 16.52 11.33 1.66
N ILE A 72 16.96 11.62 2.89
CA ILE A 72 16.26 11.23 4.11
C ILE A 72 14.81 11.76 4.10
N TRP A 73 14.62 13.04 3.78
CA TRP A 73 13.29 13.62 3.74
C TRP A 73 12.41 13.10 2.60
N VAL A 74 12.99 12.78 1.45
CA VAL A 74 12.29 12.10 0.36
C VAL A 74 11.86 10.69 0.79
N THR A 75 12.74 9.93 1.42
CA THR A 75 12.44 8.61 1.96
C THR A 75 11.33 8.66 3.02
N ILE A 76 11.39 9.62 3.95
CA ILE A 76 10.33 9.82 4.95
C ILE A 76 9.00 10.18 4.27
N ARG A 77 9.00 11.06 3.28
CA ARG A 77 7.80 11.43 2.52
C ARG A 77 7.15 10.21 1.86
N GLU A 78 7.91 9.43 1.12
CA GLU A 78 7.40 8.23 0.43
C GLU A 78 6.91 7.18 1.42
N MET A 79 7.63 7.01 2.55
CA MET A 79 7.20 6.15 3.65
C MET A 79 5.85 6.60 4.22
N MET A 80 5.64 7.90 4.41
CA MET A 80 4.36 8.43 4.90
C MET A 80 3.24 8.20 3.90
N VAL A 81 3.47 8.39 2.61
CA VAL A 81 2.47 8.08 1.57
C VAL A 81 2.08 6.61 1.61
N LEU A 82 3.06 5.70 1.62
CA LEU A 82 2.79 4.26 1.68
C LEU A 82 2.06 3.85 2.96
N LEU A 83 2.44 4.43 4.10
CA LEU A 83 1.79 4.23 5.39
C LEU A 83 0.33 4.70 5.36
N CYS A 84 0.04 5.87 4.79
CA CYS A 84 -1.31 6.41 4.68
C CYS A 84 -2.23 5.44 3.92
N ILE A 85 -1.76 4.91 2.81
CA ILE A 85 -2.51 3.94 2.00
C ILE A 85 -2.71 2.63 2.79
N ALA A 86 -1.67 2.10 3.42
CA ALA A 86 -1.74 0.86 4.19
C ALA A 86 -2.71 0.96 5.38
N ILE A 87 -2.71 2.09 6.08
CA ILE A 87 -3.65 2.39 7.15
C ILE A 87 -5.08 2.53 6.60
N GLY A 88 -5.26 3.18 5.44
CA GLY A 88 -6.54 3.28 4.75
C GLY A 88 -7.12 1.92 4.35
N LEU A 89 -6.29 0.98 3.95
CA LEU A 89 -6.70 -0.38 3.61
C LEU A 89 -7.03 -1.26 4.82
N THR A 90 -6.50 -0.94 6.00
CA THR A 90 -6.62 -1.76 7.22
C THR A 90 -8.07 -2.11 7.59
N PRO A 91 -9.05 -1.18 7.60
CA PRO A 91 -10.44 -1.52 7.92
C PRO A 91 -11.05 -2.52 6.94
N ALA A 92 -10.79 -2.36 5.65
CA ALA A 92 -11.31 -3.25 4.60
C ALA A 92 -10.74 -4.67 4.75
N PHE A 93 -9.43 -4.82 4.90
CA PHE A 93 -8.80 -6.13 5.06
C PHE A 93 -9.13 -6.81 6.38
N LYS A 94 -9.28 -6.06 7.46
CA LYS A 94 -9.71 -6.61 8.75
C LYS A 94 -11.13 -7.17 8.69
N MET A 95 -11.99 -6.59 7.85
CA MET A 95 -13.32 -7.10 7.52
C MET A 95 -13.27 -8.29 6.53
N LYS A 96 -12.09 -8.67 6.03
CA LYS A 96 -11.89 -9.63 4.93
C LYS A 96 -12.54 -9.22 3.61
N PHE A 97 -12.66 -7.93 3.36
CA PHE A 97 -12.99 -7.37 2.06
C PHE A 97 -11.68 -7.10 1.30
N TRP A 98 -11.47 -7.81 0.19
CA TRP A 98 -10.26 -7.71 -0.62
C TRP A 98 -10.28 -6.46 -1.52
N ASN A 99 -9.99 -5.30 -0.91
CA ASN A 99 -9.90 -4.03 -1.64
C ASN A 99 -8.56 -3.90 -2.38
N ILE A 100 -8.50 -4.38 -3.62
CA ILE A 100 -7.36 -4.15 -4.52
C ILE A 100 -7.48 -2.81 -5.26
N GLY A 101 -8.57 -2.09 -5.03
CA GLY A 101 -8.92 -0.83 -5.68
C GLY A 101 -8.24 0.43 -5.14
N ALA A 102 -7.27 0.30 -4.24
CA ALA A 102 -6.58 1.45 -3.65
C ALA A 102 -5.91 2.34 -4.71
N GLU A 103 -5.33 1.75 -5.77
CA GLU A 103 -4.74 2.50 -6.89
C GLU A 103 -5.76 3.46 -7.52
N GLY A 104 -6.94 2.97 -7.85
CA GLY A 104 -8.01 3.80 -8.42
C GLY A 104 -8.52 4.85 -7.45
N GLN A 105 -8.63 4.52 -6.16
CA GLN A 105 -9.06 5.46 -5.11
C GLN A 105 -8.04 6.61 -4.95
N ILE A 106 -6.74 6.30 -5.00
CA ILE A 106 -5.66 7.30 -4.98
C ILE A 106 -5.72 8.18 -6.23
N LEU A 107 -5.86 7.57 -7.41
CA LEU A 107 -5.96 8.30 -8.67
C LEU A 107 -7.15 9.25 -8.70
N MET A 108 -8.32 8.82 -8.26
CA MET A 108 -9.51 9.66 -8.20
C MET A 108 -9.36 10.80 -7.19
N GLY A 109 -8.79 10.53 -6.01
CA GLY A 109 -8.46 11.56 -5.03
C GLY A 109 -7.41 12.57 -5.54
N GLY A 110 -6.37 12.07 -6.22
CA GLY A 110 -5.35 12.90 -6.86
C GLY A 110 -5.89 13.76 -7.99
N THR A 111 -6.77 13.20 -8.82
CA THR A 111 -7.45 13.94 -9.91
C THR A 111 -8.34 15.04 -9.36
N ALA A 112 -9.12 14.75 -8.33
CA ALA A 112 -9.93 15.75 -7.65
C ALA A 112 -9.05 16.88 -7.03
N THR A 113 -7.91 16.51 -6.47
CA THR A 113 -6.90 17.46 -5.97
C THR A 113 -6.37 18.35 -7.09
N ALA A 114 -5.93 17.75 -8.21
CA ALA A 114 -5.43 18.50 -9.36
C ALA A 114 -6.48 19.46 -9.92
N ALA A 115 -7.74 19.02 -10.04
CA ALA A 115 -8.86 19.88 -10.44
C ALA A 115 -9.01 21.10 -9.51
N MET A 116 -9.00 20.88 -8.20
CA MET A 116 -9.11 21.98 -7.22
C MET A 116 -7.92 22.96 -7.33
N MET A 117 -6.70 22.45 -7.52
CA MET A 117 -5.52 23.28 -7.71
C MET A 117 -5.61 24.12 -9.00
N ILE A 118 -6.03 23.52 -10.12
CA ILE A 118 -6.13 24.20 -11.43
C ILE A 118 -7.22 25.27 -11.41
N TYR A 119 -8.42 24.93 -10.92
CA TYR A 119 -9.58 25.85 -11.06
C TYR A 119 -9.69 26.89 -9.94
N PHE A 120 -9.11 26.61 -8.77
CA PHE A 120 -9.26 27.45 -7.56
C PHE A 120 -7.93 27.92 -6.96
N GLY A 121 -6.79 27.51 -7.50
CA GLY A 121 -5.47 27.83 -6.97
C GLY A 121 -5.17 29.31 -6.78
N GLU A 122 -5.73 30.17 -7.65
CA GLU A 122 -5.61 31.63 -7.59
C GLU A 122 -6.81 32.34 -6.98
N LYS A 123 -7.93 31.62 -6.79
CA LYS A 123 -9.20 32.20 -6.34
C LYS A 123 -9.41 32.13 -4.84
N MET A 124 -8.66 31.29 -4.17
CA MET A 124 -8.80 31.05 -2.72
C MET A 124 -7.46 31.17 -1.99
N PRO A 125 -7.46 31.64 -0.73
CA PRO A 125 -6.26 31.58 0.09
C PRO A 125 -5.84 30.12 0.29
N ASN A 126 -4.53 29.86 0.28
CA ASN A 126 -3.98 28.50 0.24
C ASN A 126 -4.45 27.60 1.40
N TRP A 127 -4.60 28.15 2.63
CA TRP A 127 -5.08 27.37 3.77
C TRP A 127 -6.51 26.85 3.57
N LEU A 128 -7.41 27.67 2.99
CA LEU A 128 -8.79 27.27 2.70
C LEU A 128 -8.84 26.26 1.54
N LEU A 129 -8.03 26.50 0.51
CA LEU A 129 -7.91 25.60 -0.64
C LEU A 129 -7.46 24.20 -0.20
N LEU A 130 -6.49 24.11 0.72
CA LEU A 130 -6.02 22.83 1.26
C LEU A 130 -7.12 22.09 2.02
N ILE A 131 -7.92 22.77 2.83
CA ILE A 131 -9.07 22.15 3.52
C ILE A 131 -10.05 21.57 2.49
N VAL A 132 -10.39 22.37 1.47
CA VAL A 132 -11.31 21.92 0.40
C VAL A 132 -10.70 20.75 -0.38
N ILE A 133 -9.41 20.78 -0.71
CA ILE A 133 -8.70 19.68 -1.35
C ILE A 133 -8.83 18.39 -0.53
N PHE A 134 -8.61 18.42 0.78
CA PHE A 134 -8.74 17.23 1.63
C PHE A 134 -10.18 16.68 1.65
N VAL A 135 -11.17 17.54 1.71
CA VAL A 135 -12.58 17.13 1.67
C VAL A 135 -12.93 16.52 0.31
N VAL A 136 -12.60 17.22 -0.77
CA VAL A 136 -12.97 16.79 -2.13
C VAL A 136 -12.22 15.53 -2.55
N SER A 137 -10.93 15.43 -2.24
CA SER A 137 -10.14 14.22 -2.51
C SER A 137 -10.62 13.01 -1.71
N GLY A 138 -10.95 13.23 -0.43
CA GLY A 138 -11.54 12.19 0.41
C GLY A 138 -12.89 11.73 -0.11
N LEU A 139 -13.76 12.65 -0.55
CA LEU A 139 -15.06 12.33 -1.17
C LEU A 139 -14.89 11.58 -2.49
N ALA A 140 -13.96 11.97 -3.34
CA ALA A 140 -13.68 11.28 -4.59
C ALA A 140 -13.24 9.82 -4.36
N GLY A 141 -12.30 9.60 -3.44
CA GLY A 141 -11.87 8.26 -3.06
C GLY A 141 -12.98 7.46 -2.37
N LEU A 142 -13.80 8.09 -1.52
CA LEU A 142 -14.96 7.50 -0.88
C LEU A 142 -15.98 7.00 -1.91
N ILE A 143 -16.40 7.85 -2.85
CA ILE A 143 -17.34 7.50 -3.91
C ILE A 143 -16.80 6.32 -4.71
N TRP A 144 -15.50 6.35 -5.08
CA TRP A 144 -14.87 5.27 -5.81
C TRP A 144 -14.83 3.96 -5.03
N GLY A 145 -14.61 4.00 -3.72
CA GLY A 145 -14.61 2.83 -2.84
C GLY A 145 -16.00 2.28 -2.54
N VAL A 146 -17.05 3.11 -2.55
CA VAL A 146 -18.43 2.70 -2.27
C VAL A 146 -19.02 1.88 -3.41
N ILE A 147 -18.67 2.15 -4.66
CA ILE A 147 -19.19 1.43 -5.82
C ILE A 147 -19.03 -0.10 -5.63
N PRO A 148 -17.84 -0.67 -5.49
CA PRO A 148 -17.69 -2.12 -5.31
C PRO A 148 -18.30 -2.62 -4.00
N ALA A 149 -18.37 -1.79 -2.96
CA ALA A 149 -18.97 -2.15 -1.70
C ALA A 149 -20.49 -2.37 -1.80
N ILE A 150 -21.20 -1.53 -2.56
CA ILE A 150 -22.62 -1.70 -2.83
C ILE A 150 -22.86 -3.01 -3.58
N PHE A 151 -22.11 -3.25 -4.65
CA PHE A 151 -22.24 -4.48 -5.44
C PHE A 151 -21.95 -5.73 -4.60
N LYS A 152 -20.93 -5.69 -3.73
CA LYS A 152 -20.65 -6.77 -2.78
C LYS A 152 -21.76 -6.98 -1.77
N ALA A 153 -22.27 -5.90 -1.18
CA ALA A 153 -23.26 -5.97 -0.11
C ALA A 153 -24.64 -6.46 -0.57
N TYR A 154 -25.05 -6.12 -1.78
CA TYR A 154 -26.38 -6.45 -2.31
C TYR A 154 -26.38 -7.64 -3.27
N PHE A 155 -25.36 -7.79 -4.10
CA PHE A 155 -25.29 -8.79 -5.15
C PHE A 155 -24.23 -9.87 -4.91
N ASN A 156 -23.49 -9.77 -3.79
CA ASN A 156 -22.41 -10.71 -3.44
C ASN A 156 -21.39 -10.95 -4.57
N THR A 157 -21.08 -9.88 -5.34
CA THR A 157 -20.09 -9.90 -6.40
C THR A 157 -18.69 -10.19 -5.87
N ASN A 158 -17.77 -10.60 -6.74
CA ASN A 158 -16.36 -10.76 -6.39
C ASN A 158 -15.71 -9.37 -6.26
N GLU A 159 -15.46 -8.94 -5.00
CA GLU A 159 -14.90 -7.64 -4.68
C GLU A 159 -13.50 -7.44 -5.22
N THR A 160 -12.70 -8.50 -5.27
CA THR A 160 -11.31 -8.47 -5.76
C THR A 160 -11.26 -8.08 -7.24
N LEU A 161 -12.03 -8.79 -8.07
CA LEU A 161 -12.10 -8.51 -9.51
C LEU A 161 -12.73 -7.14 -9.77
N PHE A 162 -13.80 -6.82 -9.05
CA PHE A 162 -14.51 -5.55 -9.25
C PHE A 162 -13.61 -4.35 -8.92
N THR A 163 -12.92 -4.39 -7.77
CA THR A 163 -12.02 -3.31 -7.37
C THR A 163 -10.81 -3.19 -8.29
N LEU A 164 -10.28 -4.32 -8.79
CA LEU A 164 -9.18 -4.32 -9.76
C LEU A 164 -9.61 -3.68 -11.09
N MET A 165 -10.78 -4.02 -11.62
CA MET A 165 -11.29 -3.42 -12.86
C MET A 165 -11.50 -1.90 -12.72
N LEU A 166 -11.96 -1.45 -11.56
CA LEU A 166 -12.12 -0.01 -11.29
C LEU A 166 -10.78 0.75 -11.30
N ASN A 167 -9.64 0.12 -11.03
CA ASN A 167 -8.34 0.77 -11.18
C ASN A 167 -8.09 1.17 -12.64
N TYR A 168 -8.38 0.27 -13.59
CA TYR A 168 -8.24 0.58 -15.03
C TYR A 168 -9.19 1.69 -15.47
N VAL A 169 -10.44 1.68 -14.97
CA VAL A 169 -11.39 2.76 -15.26
C VAL A 169 -10.88 4.09 -14.71
N ALA A 170 -10.35 4.11 -13.49
CA ALA A 170 -9.75 5.31 -12.91
C ALA A 170 -8.58 5.84 -13.75
N MET A 171 -7.68 4.95 -14.23
CA MET A 171 -6.57 5.33 -15.11
C MET A 171 -7.08 5.99 -16.40
N GLN A 172 -8.16 5.47 -17.01
CA GLN A 172 -8.75 6.08 -18.22
C GLN A 172 -9.39 7.45 -17.92
N ILE A 173 -10.05 7.61 -16.77
CA ILE A 173 -10.57 8.91 -16.36
C ILE A 173 -9.45 9.93 -16.17
N VAL A 174 -8.34 9.52 -15.53
CA VAL A 174 -7.13 10.38 -15.38
C VAL A 174 -6.59 10.77 -16.75
N THR A 175 -6.45 9.80 -17.67
CA THR A 175 -5.99 10.07 -19.05
C THR A 175 -6.89 11.10 -19.75
N PHE A 176 -8.20 10.93 -19.62
CA PHE A 176 -9.16 11.88 -20.17
C PHE A 176 -8.99 13.29 -19.57
N CYS A 177 -8.85 13.40 -18.24
CA CYS A 177 -8.62 14.68 -17.57
C CYS A 177 -7.31 15.34 -18.00
N ILE A 178 -6.23 14.55 -18.20
CA ILE A 178 -4.92 15.07 -18.64
C ILE A 178 -5.06 15.78 -20.00
N VAL A 179 -5.84 15.24 -20.94
CA VAL A 179 -6.05 15.87 -22.25
C VAL A 179 -6.68 17.27 -22.13
N PHE A 180 -7.56 17.49 -21.13
CA PHE A 180 -8.15 18.81 -20.87
C PHE A 180 -7.23 19.78 -20.14
N TRP A 181 -6.29 19.25 -19.35
CA TRP A 181 -5.42 20.04 -18.47
C TRP A 181 -3.97 20.10 -18.96
N GLU A 182 -3.69 19.55 -20.14
CA GLU A 182 -2.33 19.52 -20.67
C GLU A 182 -1.74 20.92 -20.80
N ASN A 183 -0.48 21.04 -20.38
CA ASN A 183 0.26 22.29 -20.48
C ASN A 183 1.77 21.97 -20.68
N PRO A 184 2.37 22.32 -21.82
CA PRO A 184 1.75 22.97 -23.01
C PRO A 184 0.82 22.02 -23.79
N SER A 185 -0.08 22.60 -24.61
CA SER A 185 -0.99 21.82 -25.45
C SER A 185 -0.27 20.84 -26.34
N GLY A 186 -0.77 19.59 -26.44
CA GLY A 186 -0.14 18.50 -27.18
C GLY A 186 0.98 17.76 -26.43
N SER A 187 1.26 18.13 -25.17
CA SER A 187 2.31 17.48 -24.36
C SER A 187 1.88 16.17 -23.71
N ASN A 188 0.57 15.89 -23.65
CA ASN A 188 -0.01 14.79 -22.88
C ASN A 188 0.38 14.79 -21.39
N THR A 189 0.75 15.95 -20.84
CA THR A 189 1.11 16.12 -19.43
C THR A 189 0.48 17.39 -18.86
N VAL A 190 0.11 17.34 -17.59
CA VAL A 190 -0.45 18.54 -16.91
C VAL A 190 0.67 19.52 -16.50
N GLY A 191 1.93 19.06 -16.53
CA GLY A 191 3.05 19.85 -16.03
C GLY A 191 2.98 20.05 -14.51
N ILE A 192 3.72 21.03 -14.00
CA ILE A 192 3.70 21.38 -12.57
C ILE A 192 2.57 22.40 -12.35
N ILE A 193 1.52 21.98 -11.65
CA ILE A 193 0.34 22.81 -11.37
C ILE A 193 0.72 23.95 -10.43
N ASN A 194 0.36 25.18 -10.80
CA ASN A 194 0.57 26.39 -9.99
C ASN A 194 2.02 26.64 -9.56
N ALA A 195 3.01 26.35 -10.44
CA ALA A 195 4.43 26.51 -10.13
C ALA A 195 4.78 27.92 -9.64
N ALA A 196 4.15 28.97 -10.20
CA ALA A 196 4.39 30.39 -9.84
C ALA A 196 3.71 30.78 -8.52
N THR A 197 2.44 30.41 -8.34
CA THR A 197 1.59 30.85 -7.22
C THR A 197 1.64 29.91 -6.01
N LYS A 198 2.06 28.65 -6.23
CA LYS A 198 2.03 27.55 -5.26
C LYS A 198 0.65 27.29 -4.64
N GLY A 199 -0.42 27.68 -5.33
CA GLY A 199 -1.81 27.45 -4.89
C GLY A 199 -2.12 25.95 -4.79
N GLY A 200 -2.54 25.49 -3.61
CA GLY A 200 -2.78 24.08 -3.30
C GLY A 200 -1.53 23.27 -2.93
N TRP A 201 -0.35 23.89 -2.87
CA TRP A 201 0.87 23.23 -2.37
C TRP A 201 0.90 23.25 -0.84
N PHE A 202 1.45 22.21 -0.26
CA PHE A 202 1.67 22.20 1.17
C PHE A 202 2.70 23.28 1.57
N PRO A 203 2.42 24.07 2.61
CA PRO A 203 3.35 25.07 3.10
C PRO A 203 4.58 24.40 3.74
N THR A 204 5.72 25.05 3.62
CA THR A 204 6.93 24.63 4.34
C THR A 204 6.76 24.92 5.84
N ILE A 205 6.95 23.89 6.67
CA ILE A 205 6.90 23.97 8.13
C ILE A 205 8.27 23.56 8.65
N PHE A 206 8.84 24.31 9.59
CA PHE A 206 10.20 24.11 10.14
C PHE A 206 11.28 24.05 9.05
N GLY A 207 11.13 24.85 7.99
CA GLY A 207 12.10 24.89 6.89
C GLY A 207 12.07 23.69 5.94
N ASN A 208 11.10 22.78 6.07
CA ASN A 208 10.98 21.61 5.22
C ASN A 208 9.60 21.51 4.57
N ALA A 209 9.58 21.17 3.26
CA ALA A 209 8.34 21.05 2.49
C ALA A 209 7.53 19.79 2.84
N TYR A 210 8.15 18.78 3.45
CA TYR A 210 7.50 17.47 3.68
C TYR A 210 6.99 17.28 5.11
N THR A 211 7.25 18.23 6.03
CA THR A 211 6.82 18.11 7.43
C THR A 211 5.30 18.00 7.56
N LEU A 212 4.55 18.73 6.75
CA LEU A 212 3.09 18.67 6.77
C LEU A 212 2.56 17.28 6.35
N ASN A 213 3.19 16.63 5.36
CA ASN A 213 2.85 15.26 4.98
C ASN A 213 2.98 14.30 6.17
N VAL A 214 4.07 14.42 6.92
CA VAL A 214 4.33 13.58 8.11
C VAL A 214 3.24 13.80 9.16
N ILE A 215 2.94 15.04 9.49
CA ILE A 215 1.94 15.40 10.52
C ILE A 215 0.56 14.85 10.15
N ILE A 216 0.13 15.07 8.90
CA ILE A 216 -1.19 14.63 8.42
C ILE A 216 -1.31 13.10 8.47
N VAL A 217 -0.30 12.39 7.97
CA VAL A 217 -0.35 10.94 7.92
C VAL A 217 -0.30 10.31 9.31
N LEU A 218 0.52 10.85 10.22
CA LEU A 218 0.54 10.39 11.60
C LEU A 218 -0.79 10.68 12.31
N ALA A 219 -1.42 11.82 12.06
CA ALA A 219 -2.75 12.13 12.59
C ALA A 219 -3.81 11.14 12.06
N ILE A 220 -3.83 10.85 10.76
CA ILE A 220 -4.71 9.83 10.15
C ILE A 220 -4.44 8.45 10.77
N THR A 221 -3.17 8.07 10.92
CA THR A 221 -2.78 6.81 11.52
C THR A 221 -3.32 6.66 12.94
N LEU A 222 -3.18 7.70 13.75
CA LEU A 222 -3.70 7.74 15.12
C LEU A 222 -5.24 7.67 15.14
N LEU A 223 -5.91 8.43 14.28
CA LEU A 223 -7.37 8.42 14.19
C LEU A 223 -7.90 7.03 13.80
N VAL A 224 -7.30 6.38 12.79
CA VAL A 224 -7.69 5.03 12.38
C VAL A 224 -7.41 4.00 13.47
N TYR A 225 -6.27 4.13 14.19
CA TYR A 225 -5.97 3.27 15.32
C TYR A 225 -7.03 3.38 16.42
N ILE A 226 -7.39 4.61 16.81
CA ILE A 226 -8.44 4.87 17.81
C ILE A 226 -9.79 4.33 17.33
N TYR A 227 -10.13 4.61 16.07
CA TYR A 227 -11.36 4.12 15.46
C TYR A 227 -11.45 2.60 15.48
N MET A 228 -10.40 1.90 15.04
CA MET A 228 -10.40 0.43 14.97
C MET A 228 -10.39 -0.25 16.35
N LYS A 229 -9.75 0.37 17.35
CA LYS A 229 -9.57 -0.24 18.67
C LYS A 229 -10.69 0.09 19.66
N TYR A 230 -11.20 1.32 19.63
CA TYR A 230 -12.09 1.82 20.69
C TYR A 230 -13.52 2.10 20.22
N SER A 231 -13.81 2.11 18.91
CA SER A 231 -15.17 2.37 18.45
C SER A 231 -16.02 1.09 18.35
N LYS A 232 -17.34 1.24 18.53
CA LYS A 232 -18.32 0.17 18.23
C LYS A 232 -18.17 -0.33 16.79
N GLN A 233 -17.86 0.59 15.87
CA GLN A 233 -17.72 0.29 14.46
C GLN A 233 -16.49 -0.57 14.17
N GLY A 234 -15.36 -0.34 14.86
CA GLY A 234 -14.16 -1.17 14.76
C GLY A 234 -14.40 -2.59 15.28
N TYR A 235 -15.21 -2.74 16.33
CA TYR A 235 -15.68 -4.04 16.81
C TYR A 235 -16.54 -4.75 15.76
N GLU A 236 -17.55 -4.07 15.18
CA GLU A 236 -18.40 -4.64 14.12
C GLU A 236 -17.60 -5.11 12.92
N ILE A 237 -16.60 -4.33 12.48
CA ILE A 237 -15.67 -4.70 11.41
C ILE A 237 -14.94 -6.01 11.73
N SER A 238 -14.45 -6.16 12.95
CA SER A 238 -13.73 -7.36 13.39
C SER A 238 -14.63 -8.59 13.41
N VAL A 239 -15.87 -8.47 13.96
CA VAL A 239 -16.84 -9.56 14.01
C VAL A 239 -17.28 -10.00 12.61
N VAL A 240 -17.55 -9.05 11.70
CA VAL A 240 -17.89 -9.36 10.30
C VAL A 240 -16.73 -10.06 9.60
N GLY A 241 -15.50 -9.66 9.90
CA GLY A 241 -14.29 -10.27 9.37
C GLY A 241 -14.04 -11.70 9.88
N GLU A 242 -14.46 -12.03 11.09
CA GLU A 242 -14.37 -13.40 11.60
C GLU A 242 -15.43 -14.29 10.94
N SER A 243 -16.70 -13.89 11.03
CA SER A 243 -17.82 -14.62 10.42
C SER A 243 -19.01 -13.70 10.18
N GLN A 244 -19.41 -13.56 8.92
CA GLN A 244 -20.62 -12.80 8.55
C GLN A 244 -21.90 -13.41 9.14
N ASN A 245 -21.96 -14.73 9.29
CA ASN A 245 -23.11 -15.39 9.89
C ASN A 245 -23.20 -15.07 11.39
N THR A 246 -22.11 -15.19 12.11
CA THR A 246 -22.04 -14.82 13.54
C THR A 246 -22.42 -13.36 13.75
N ALA A 247 -21.95 -12.46 12.87
CA ALA A 247 -22.32 -11.04 12.91
C ALA A 247 -23.85 -10.83 12.76
N ARG A 248 -24.49 -11.57 11.83
CA ARG A 248 -25.96 -11.51 11.65
C ARG A 248 -26.71 -12.02 12.88
N TYR A 249 -26.28 -13.12 13.51
CA TYR A 249 -26.88 -13.62 14.74
C TYR A 249 -26.74 -12.64 15.91
N ALA A 250 -25.64 -11.87 15.95
CA ALA A 250 -25.42 -10.80 16.90
C ALA A 250 -26.18 -9.50 16.58
N GLY A 251 -27.06 -9.49 15.56
CA GLY A 251 -27.85 -8.32 15.16
C GLY A 251 -27.09 -7.26 14.41
N ILE A 252 -25.87 -7.55 13.92
CA ILE A 252 -25.05 -6.62 13.15
C ILE A 252 -25.51 -6.62 11.69
N ASN A 253 -25.80 -5.44 11.15
CA ASN A 253 -26.14 -5.29 9.73
C ASN A 253 -24.89 -5.33 8.85
N VAL A 254 -24.56 -6.53 8.35
CA VAL A 254 -23.35 -6.79 7.55
C VAL A 254 -23.26 -5.87 6.32
N LYS A 255 -24.38 -5.64 5.60
CA LYS A 255 -24.40 -4.76 4.42
C LYS A 255 -23.96 -3.34 4.76
N LYS A 256 -24.51 -2.79 5.87
CA LYS A 256 -24.16 -1.45 6.34
C LYS A 256 -22.71 -1.36 6.78
N VAL A 257 -22.17 -2.40 7.42
CA VAL A 257 -20.76 -2.47 7.84
C VAL A 257 -19.85 -2.48 6.62
N ILE A 258 -20.14 -3.30 5.59
CA ILE A 258 -19.35 -3.35 4.35
C ILE A 258 -19.26 -1.98 3.69
N ILE A 259 -20.41 -1.34 3.44
CA ILE A 259 -20.46 -0.05 2.75
C ILE A 259 -19.71 1.02 3.53
N ARG A 260 -19.99 1.16 4.83
CA ARG A 260 -19.34 2.17 5.69
C ARG A 260 -17.83 1.96 5.79
N THR A 261 -17.38 0.71 5.92
CA THR A 261 -15.95 0.39 5.99
C THR A 261 -15.25 0.80 4.72
N MET A 262 -15.84 0.53 3.57
CA MET A 262 -15.28 0.92 2.27
C MET A 262 -15.34 2.43 2.02
N MET A 263 -16.35 3.14 2.57
CA MET A 263 -16.36 4.61 2.57
C MET A 263 -15.13 5.17 3.27
N ILE A 264 -14.82 4.68 4.46
CA ILE A 264 -13.65 5.13 5.25
C ILE A 264 -12.36 4.75 4.54
N SER A 265 -12.23 3.51 4.10
CA SER A 265 -11.05 3.03 3.36
C SER A 265 -10.79 3.87 2.10
N GLY A 266 -11.82 4.07 1.30
CA GLY A 266 -11.74 4.87 0.07
C GLY A 266 -11.43 6.34 0.34
N ALA A 267 -12.03 6.94 1.38
CA ALA A 267 -11.74 8.32 1.76
C ALA A 267 -10.26 8.52 2.13
N ILE A 268 -9.68 7.62 2.92
CA ILE A 268 -8.27 7.71 3.32
C ILE A 268 -7.34 7.51 2.12
N CYS A 269 -7.65 6.55 1.24
CA CYS A 269 -6.88 6.37 0.00
C CYS A 269 -7.00 7.58 -0.94
N GLY A 270 -8.19 8.23 -1.01
CA GLY A 270 -8.37 9.48 -1.73
C GLY A 270 -7.52 10.62 -1.15
N ILE A 271 -7.50 10.75 0.19
CA ILE A 271 -6.62 11.72 0.88
C ILE A 271 -5.14 11.41 0.61
N ALA A 272 -4.74 10.15 0.52
CA ALA A 272 -3.38 9.81 0.11
C ALA A 272 -3.05 10.35 -1.29
N GLY A 273 -4.02 10.36 -2.22
CA GLY A 273 -3.91 11.05 -3.51
C GLY A 273 -3.65 12.55 -3.36
N ALA A 274 -4.34 13.22 -2.43
CA ALA A 274 -4.08 14.64 -2.13
C ALA A 274 -2.67 14.85 -1.54
N VAL A 275 -2.24 13.99 -0.63
CA VAL A 275 -0.88 14.05 -0.04
C VAL A 275 0.19 13.89 -1.13
N ILE A 276 -0.03 13.04 -2.13
CA ILE A 276 0.89 12.88 -3.27
C ILE A 276 0.90 14.15 -4.13
N VAL A 277 -0.26 14.61 -4.58
CA VAL A 277 -0.37 15.72 -5.55
C VAL A 277 -0.02 17.07 -4.91
N SER A 278 -0.61 17.42 -3.77
CA SER A 278 -0.33 18.71 -3.09
C SER A 278 1.00 18.72 -2.33
N GLY A 279 1.44 17.55 -1.85
CA GLY A 279 2.61 17.48 -0.95
C GLY A 279 3.90 16.98 -1.61
N ALA A 280 3.85 16.44 -2.84
CA ALA A 280 5.02 15.80 -3.43
C ALA A 280 5.22 16.09 -4.92
N SER A 281 4.28 15.65 -5.76
CA SER A 281 4.47 15.67 -7.22
C SER A 281 4.04 16.98 -7.88
N HIS A 282 3.08 17.67 -7.31
CA HIS A 282 2.45 18.87 -7.84
C HIS A 282 1.94 18.72 -9.29
N THR A 283 1.66 17.48 -9.67
CA THR A 283 1.14 17.10 -10.98
C THR A 283 0.29 15.85 -10.85
N ILE A 284 -0.48 15.53 -11.88
CA ILE A 284 -1.26 14.29 -11.99
C ILE A 284 -0.89 13.55 -13.26
N SER A 285 -0.75 12.25 -13.17
CA SER A 285 -0.52 11.33 -14.27
C SER A 285 -1.16 9.99 -13.97
N THR A 286 -1.28 9.12 -14.95
CA THR A 286 -1.76 7.75 -14.77
C THR A 286 -0.87 6.92 -13.83
N SER A 287 0.41 7.31 -13.71
CA SER A 287 1.38 6.69 -12.81
C SER A 287 1.48 7.36 -11.43
N THR A 288 0.61 8.32 -11.10
CA THR A 288 0.66 9.04 -9.80
C THR A 288 0.53 8.08 -8.61
N ALA A 289 -0.27 7.05 -8.70
CA ALA A 289 -0.37 6.01 -7.66
C ALA A 289 0.87 5.08 -7.64
N GLY A 290 1.47 4.81 -8.80
CA GLY A 290 2.77 4.15 -8.96
C GLY A 290 2.90 2.77 -8.32
N GLY A 291 1.82 1.97 -8.31
CA GLY A 291 1.82 0.64 -7.67
C GLY A 291 1.77 0.67 -6.14
N ARG A 292 1.73 1.85 -5.51
CA ARG A 292 1.74 2.01 -4.05
C ARG A 292 0.52 1.37 -3.39
N GLY A 293 -0.63 1.30 -4.08
CA GLY A 293 -1.81 0.61 -3.59
C GLY A 293 -1.56 -0.89 -3.40
N PHE A 294 -0.88 -1.54 -4.34
CA PHE A 294 -0.51 -2.97 -4.22
C PHE A 294 0.55 -3.19 -3.14
N THR A 295 1.58 -2.35 -3.10
CA THR A 295 2.62 -2.43 -2.05
C THR A 295 2.03 -2.22 -0.65
N ALA A 296 1.06 -1.32 -0.50
CA ALA A 296 0.38 -1.07 0.77
C ALA A 296 -0.42 -2.28 1.28
N ILE A 297 -0.93 -3.14 0.39
CA ILE A 297 -1.54 -4.42 0.77
C ILE A 297 -0.51 -5.29 1.50
N ILE A 298 0.70 -5.38 0.93
CA ILE A 298 1.80 -6.16 1.53
C ILE A 298 2.15 -5.60 2.91
N VAL A 299 2.29 -4.28 3.03
CA VAL A 299 2.55 -3.60 4.32
C VAL A 299 1.48 -3.96 5.35
N ALA A 300 0.20 -3.85 5.00
CA ALA A 300 -0.92 -4.12 5.89
C ALA A 300 -0.92 -5.56 6.41
N TRP A 301 -0.71 -6.54 5.52
CA TRP A 301 -0.68 -7.96 5.86
C TRP A 301 0.55 -8.36 6.66
N MET A 302 1.76 -7.93 6.27
CA MET A 302 2.99 -8.22 7.00
C MET A 302 2.96 -7.66 8.43
N SER A 303 2.33 -6.52 8.61
CA SER A 303 2.20 -5.84 9.90
C SER A 303 1.04 -6.40 10.75
N LYS A 304 0.29 -7.38 10.25
CA LYS A 304 -0.90 -7.92 10.93
C LYS A 304 -1.86 -6.83 11.40
N PHE A 305 -2.00 -5.79 10.60
CA PHE A 305 -2.84 -4.61 10.85
C PHE A 305 -2.46 -3.81 12.12
N ASN A 306 -1.22 -3.93 12.57
CA ASN A 306 -0.69 -3.14 13.68
C ASN A 306 0.00 -1.86 13.13
N PRO A 307 -0.46 -0.65 13.49
CA PRO A 307 0.08 0.60 12.95
C PRO A 307 1.57 0.82 13.22
N LEU A 308 2.06 0.43 14.41
CA LEU A 308 3.49 0.56 14.72
C LEU A 308 4.35 -0.35 13.83
N ALA A 309 3.90 -1.59 13.61
CA ALA A 309 4.57 -2.49 12.68
C ALA A 309 4.48 -1.98 11.24
N MET A 310 3.36 -1.33 10.84
CA MET A 310 3.22 -0.72 9.51
C MET A 310 4.24 0.40 9.27
N ILE A 311 4.53 1.22 10.28
CA ILE A 311 5.57 2.26 10.19
C ILE A 311 6.93 1.63 9.87
N LEU A 312 7.30 0.55 10.58
CA LEU A 312 8.57 -0.14 10.36
C LEU A 312 8.63 -0.82 8.99
N VAL A 313 7.56 -1.52 8.61
CA VAL A 313 7.52 -2.25 7.32
C VAL A 313 7.50 -1.27 6.15
N SER A 314 6.69 -0.20 6.20
CA SER A 314 6.66 0.81 5.15
C SER A 314 8.01 1.54 5.03
N GLY A 315 8.64 1.85 6.18
CA GLY A 315 9.99 2.45 6.20
C GLY A 315 11.02 1.55 5.54
N PHE A 316 11.02 0.27 5.85
CA PHE A 316 11.95 -0.69 5.24
C PHE A 316 11.74 -0.83 3.73
N LEU A 317 10.49 -0.97 3.28
CA LEU A 317 10.19 -1.12 1.84
C LEU A 317 10.57 0.13 1.05
N VAL A 318 10.23 1.31 1.57
CA VAL A 318 10.59 2.56 0.90
C VAL A 318 12.11 2.81 0.94
N PHE A 319 12.78 2.47 2.03
CA PHE A 319 14.24 2.51 2.10
C PHE A 319 14.87 1.69 0.97
N MET A 320 14.41 0.47 0.77
CA MET A 320 14.89 -0.40 -0.31
C MET A 320 14.55 0.18 -1.69
N GLN A 321 13.34 0.69 -1.89
CA GLN A 321 12.92 1.28 -3.15
C GLN A 321 13.72 2.53 -3.51
N GLN A 322 13.89 3.47 -2.59
CA GLN A 322 14.67 4.68 -2.83
C GLN A 322 16.15 4.38 -3.08
N GLY A 323 16.69 3.42 -2.34
CA GLY A 323 18.04 2.92 -2.55
C GLY A 323 18.22 2.29 -3.93
N SER A 324 17.29 1.45 -4.36
CA SER A 324 17.35 0.79 -5.67
C SER A 324 17.24 1.79 -6.83
N ILE A 325 16.41 2.84 -6.71
CA ILE A 325 16.32 3.92 -7.71
C ILE A 325 17.67 4.64 -7.85
N GLN A 326 18.36 4.92 -6.74
CA GLN A 326 19.68 5.53 -6.75
C GLN A 326 20.72 4.64 -7.44
N VAL A 327 20.71 3.35 -7.12
CA VAL A 327 21.60 2.36 -7.74
C VAL A 327 21.37 2.29 -9.25
N ALA A 328 20.12 2.23 -9.69
CA ALA A 328 19.79 2.24 -11.11
C ALA A 328 20.35 3.50 -11.81
N SER A 329 20.20 4.67 -11.20
CA SER A 329 20.74 5.91 -11.72
C SER A 329 22.29 5.96 -11.70
N GLN A 330 22.93 5.47 -10.63
CA GLN A 330 24.38 5.52 -10.45
C GLN A 330 25.14 4.60 -11.42
N PHE A 331 24.59 3.42 -11.68
CA PHE A 331 25.20 2.42 -12.56
C PHE A 331 24.61 2.43 -13.98
N GLY A 332 23.78 3.41 -14.33
CA GLY A 332 23.14 3.52 -15.65
C GLY A 332 22.23 2.35 -15.98
N LEU A 333 21.62 1.74 -14.97
CA LEU A 333 20.72 0.60 -15.13
C LEU A 333 19.32 1.09 -15.50
N ASN A 334 18.57 0.24 -16.19
CA ASN A 334 17.17 0.49 -16.46
C ASN A 334 16.37 0.53 -15.13
N GLU A 335 15.32 1.34 -15.07
CA GLU A 335 14.38 1.41 -13.92
C GLU A 335 13.87 0.03 -13.50
N ASN A 336 13.65 -0.87 -14.45
CA ASN A 336 13.24 -2.26 -14.18
C ASN A 336 14.24 -3.05 -13.32
N ALA A 337 15.55 -2.70 -13.33
CA ALA A 337 16.53 -3.35 -12.47
C ALA A 337 16.28 -3.04 -10.98
N SER A 338 15.83 -1.83 -10.68
CA SER A 338 15.38 -1.43 -9.34
C SER A 338 14.19 -2.27 -8.87
N ASP A 339 13.20 -2.45 -9.75
CA ASP A 339 12.00 -3.22 -9.45
C ASP A 339 12.31 -4.72 -9.22
N ILE A 340 13.27 -5.28 -9.96
CA ILE A 340 13.73 -6.66 -9.76
C ILE A 340 14.35 -6.82 -8.36
N ILE A 341 15.24 -5.92 -7.94
CA ILE A 341 15.88 -5.98 -6.62
C ILE A 341 14.82 -5.89 -5.52
N THR A 342 13.91 -4.93 -5.64
CA THR A 342 12.80 -4.75 -4.70
C THR A 342 11.88 -5.97 -4.68
N GLY A 343 11.55 -6.53 -5.86
CA GLY A 343 10.73 -7.74 -6.00
C GLY A 343 11.35 -8.98 -5.33
N ILE A 344 12.66 -9.18 -5.47
CA ILE A 344 13.38 -10.27 -4.78
C ILE A 344 13.26 -10.13 -3.27
N LEU A 345 13.50 -8.93 -2.74
CA LEU A 345 13.39 -8.68 -1.30
C LEU A 345 11.97 -8.92 -0.78
N LEU A 346 10.96 -8.42 -1.50
CA LEU A 346 9.56 -8.66 -1.17
C LEU A 346 9.19 -10.14 -1.18
N PHE A 347 9.66 -10.89 -2.18
CA PHE A 347 9.42 -12.34 -2.28
C PHE A 347 9.94 -13.09 -1.05
N PHE A 348 11.17 -12.82 -0.62
CA PHE A 348 11.74 -13.47 0.56
C PHE A 348 11.06 -13.01 1.86
N LEU A 349 10.67 -11.74 1.97
CA LEU A 349 9.94 -11.22 3.13
C LEU A 349 8.55 -11.84 3.26
N ILE A 350 7.81 -11.97 2.17
CA ILE A 350 6.51 -12.65 2.17
C ILE A 350 6.71 -14.14 2.47
N GLY A 351 7.72 -14.75 1.85
CA GLY A 351 8.07 -16.17 2.07
C GLY A 351 8.42 -16.47 3.53
N CYS A 352 9.10 -15.57 4.24
CA CYS A 352 9.43 -15.81 5.64
C CYS A 352 8.21 -15.87 6.57
N GLU A 353 7.15 -15.10 6.29
CA GLU A 353 5.91 -15.18 7.06
C GLU A 353 5.23 -16.55 6.92
N PHE A 354 5.38 -17.20 5.74
CA PHE A 354 4.93 -18.58 5.57
C PHE A 354 5.65 -19.52 6.56
N PHE A 355 6.99 -19.48 6.66
CA PHE A 355 7.76 -20.30 7.58
C PHE A 355 7.58 -19.94 9.06
N ILE A 356 7.15 -18.73 9.35
CA ILE A 356 6.76 -18.31 10.71
C ILE A 356 5.43 -18.95 11.11
N ASN A 357 4.45 -18.98 10.20
CA ASN A 357 3.08 -19.44 10.49
C ASN A 357 2.91 -20.96 10.29
N TYR A 358 3.73 -21.60 9.47
CA TYR A 358 3.64 -23.01 9.14
C TYR A 358 4.97 -23.71 9.36
N LYS A 359 4.95 -25.01 9.68
CA LYS A 359 6.10 -25.91 9.67
C LYS A 359 5.91 -27.00 8.65
N LEU A 360 6.99 -27.40 7.99
CA LEU A 360 7.03 -28.57 7.13
C LEU A 360 7.36 -29.77 8.02
N GLU A 361 6.44 -30.74 8.08
CA GLU A 361 6.69 -32.04 8.67
C GLU A 361 6.91 -33.04 7.54
N PHE A 362 8.10 -33.61 7.52
CA PHE A 362 8.43 -34.67 6.59
C PHE A 362 7.98 -36.01 7.16
N SER A 363 7.21 -36.78 6.40
CA SER A 363 6.87 -38.14 6.81
C SER A 363 8.16 -38.96 6.88
N LYS A 364 8.54 -39.41 8.08
CA LYS A 364 9.62 -40.37 8.22
C LYS A 364 9.17 -41.69 7.56
N LYS A 365 9.66 -41.97 6.36
CA LYS A 365 9.62 -43.31 5.82
C LYS A 365 10.36 -44.25 6.77
N GLY A 366 9.64 -45.08 7.48
CA GLY A 366 10.25 -46.18 8.18
C GLY A 366 9.83 -46.33 9.64
N GLY A 367 8.73 -46.96 9.85
CA GLY A 367 8.38 -47.64 11.10
C GLY A 367 7.37 -48.73 10.74
N LYS A 368 7.84 -49.95 10.80
CA LYS A 368 7.12 -51.22 10.47
C LYS A 368 5.76 -51.30 11.11
#